data_6241aeb84134459bd40b77c7895e8b45
#
_entry.id   6241aeb84134459bd40b77c7895e8b45
#
_cell.length_a   1.000
_cell.length_b   1.000
_cell.length_c   1.000
_cell.angle_alpha   90.00
_cell.angle_beta   90.00
_cell.angle_gamma   90.00
#
_symmetry.space_group_name_H-M   'P 1'
#
loop_
_entity.id
_entity.type
_entity.pdbx_description
1 polymer ?
#
loop_
_entity_poly.entity_id
_entity_poly.type
_entity_poly.pdbx_seq_one_letter_code
_entity_poly.pdbx_strand_id
1 'polypeptide(L)'
;VISVTQIYNYFKEKGFKTEVMGASFRNLDEIKELAGCDLLTIAPKFLEELKKEKGVLIRKLDASTKVNNPIDYKFEEKDFRLSMLDDQMASEKLSEGITGFSKAIEELEELLINRYSDIKNHKLISAN
;
A
#
# COMPACT_ATOMS: atom_id res chain seq x y z
N VAL A 1 9.32 7.43 6.38
CA VAL A 1 10.23 6.48 7.02
C VAL A 1 9.74 6.12 8.42
N ILE A 2 9.63 7.09 9.34
CA ILE A 2 9.32 6.83 10.76
C ILE A 2 8.07 5.98 10.96
N SER A 3 6.94 6.36 10.37
CA SER A 3 5.66 5.63 10.53
C SER A 3 5.75 4.19 9.99
N VAL A 4 6.38 3.97 8.83
CA VAL A 4 6.57 2.63 8.28
C VAL A 4 7.46 1.77 9.18
N THR A 5 8.53 2.34 9.72
CA THR A 5 9.40 1.67 10.69
C THR A 5 8.64 1.26 11.95
N GLN A 6 7.80 2.14 12.49
CA GLN A 6 6.98 1.85 13.68
C GLN A 6 5.97 0.73 13.40
N ILE A 7 5.28 0.78 12.25
CA ILE A 7 4.33 -0.27 11.83
C ILE A 7 5.05 -1.61 11.66
N TYR A 8 6.20 -1.61 10.97
CA TYR A 8 7.00 -2.82 10.78
C TYR A 8 7.39 -3.44 12.12
N ASN A 9 7.98 -2.66 13.00
CA ASN A 9 8.43 -3.12 14.30
C ASN A 9 7.26 -3.66 15.13
N TYR A 10 6.13 -2.95 15.18
CA TYR A 10 4.94 -3.39 15.89
C TYR A 10 4.41 -4.72 15.36
N PHE A 11 4.30 -4.87 14.04
CA PHE A 11 3.77 -6.08 13.42
C PHE A 11 4.69 -7.29 13.66
N LYS A 12 6.00 -7.09 13.53
CA LYS A 12 6.97 -8.17 13.75
C LYS A 12 7.03 -8.59 15.21
N GLU A 13 6.98 -7.64 16.14
CA GLU A 13 6.97 -7.92 17.57
C GLU A 13 5.71 -8.69 18.01
N LYS A 14 4.54 -8.32 17.49
CA LYS A 14 3.29 -9.03 17.77
C LYS A 14 3.14 -10.35 16.99
N GLY A 15 4.09 -10.70 16.15
CA GLY A 15 4.06 -11.93 15.35
C GLY A 15 3.00 -11.93 14.23
N PHE A 16 2.55 -10.76 13.80
CA PHE A 16 1.60 -10.67 12.70
C PHE A 16 2.26 -11.08 11.38
N LYS A 17 1.54 -11.88 10.59
CA LYS A 17 1.99 -12.35 9.27
C LYS A 17 1.78 -11.30 8.16
N THR A 18 1.13 -10.18 8.48
CA THR A 18 0.89 -9.10 7.55
C THR A 18 2.21 -8.52 7.05
N GLU A 19 2.36 -8.44 5.74
CA GLU A 19 3.51 -7.81 5.10
C GLU A 19 3.37 -6.29 5.14
N VAL A 20 4.47 -5.61 5.46
CA VAL A 20 4.55 -4.15 5.50
C VAL A 20 5.27 -3.67 4.24
N MET A 21 4.60 -2.80 3.47
CA MET A 21 5.13 -2.25 2.24
C MET A 21 5.39 -0.74 2.36
N GLY A 22 6.65 -0.34 2.19
CA GLY A 22 7.01 1.06 2.00
C GLY A 22 6.77 1.51 0.56
N ALA A 23 6.28 2.73 0.37
CA ALA A 23 5.98 3.29 -0.95
C ALA A 23 6.12 4.82 -0.96
N SER A 24 5.99 5.42 -2.16
CA SER A 24 5.94 6.87 -2.35
C SER A 24 7.23 7.59 -1.92
N PHE A 25 8.37 7.03 -2.27
CA PHE A 25 9.68 7.60 -1.95
C PHE A 25 9.97 8.88 -2.72
N ARG A 26 10.62 9.83 -2.04
CA ARG A 26 11.03 11.12 -2.60
C ARG A 26 12.53 11.16 -2.94
N ASN A 27 13.33 10.35 -2.26
CA ASN A 27 14.78 10.27 -2.42
C ASN A 27 15.31 8.87 -2.08
N LEU A 28 16.59 8.62 -2.37
CA LEU A 28 17.25 7.34 -2.12
C LEU A 28 17.44 7.03 -0.64
N ASP A 29 17.63 8.06 0.17
CA ASP A 29 17.90 7.86 1.61
C ASP A 29 16.67 7.29 2.32
N GLU A 30 15.46 7.71 1.94
CA GLU A 30 14.22 7.11 2.45
C GLU A 30 14.12 5.60 2.13
N ILE A 31 14.58 5.19 0.94
CA ILE A 31 14.61 3.78 0.54
C ILE A 31 15.63 3.01 1.37
N LYS A 32 16.84 3.58 1.55
CA LYS A 32 17.90 2.95 2.34
C LYS A 32 17.52 2.81 3.81
N GLU A 33 16.85 3.81 4.38
CA GLU A 33 16.38 3.76 5.77
C GLU A 33 15.28 2.68 5.99
N LEU A 34 14.62 2.22 4.95
CA LEU A 34 13.69 1.09 5.01
C LEU A 34 14.29 -0.23 4.51
N ALA A 35 15.60 -0.31 4.36
CA ALA A 35 16.28 -1.54 3.96
C ALA A 35 16.00 -2.68 4.95
N GLY A 36 15.37 -3.75 4.47
CA GLY A 36 14.92 -4.88 5.28
C GLY A 36 13.42 -4.89 5.56
N CYS A 37 12.66 -3.88 5.12
CA CYS A 37 11.20 -3.94 5.07
C CYS A 37 10.74 -5.13 4.22
N ASP A 38 9.55 -5.66 4.49
CA ASP A 38 9.05 -6.83 3.75
C ASP A 38 8.95 -6.54 2.25
N LEU A 39 8.40 -5.40 1.88
CA LEU A 39 8.22 -4.97 0.50
C LEU A 39 8.50 -3.46 0.36
N LEU A 40 8.98 -3.06 -0.83
CA LEU A 40 9.16 -1.66 -1.20
C LEU A 40 8.66 -1.44 -2.63
N THR A 41 7.76 -0.49 -2.83
CA THR A 41 7.36 -0.03 -4.16
C THR A 41 8.25 1.14 -4.56
N ILE A 42 9.21 0.90 -5.45
CA ILE A 42 10.23 1.87 -5.85
C ILE A 42 10.04 2.27 -7.31
N ALA A 43 9.99 3.57 -7.59
CA ALA A 43 9.91 4.07 -8.96
C ALA A 43 11.17 3.68 -9.77
N PRO A 44 11.04 3.34 -11.07
CA PRO A 44 12.16 2.88 -11.91
C PRO A 44 13.38 3.80 -11.88
N LYS A 45 13.18 5.12 -11.86
CA LYS A 45 14.27 6.10 -11.75
C LYS A 45 15.17 5.87 -10.54
N PHE A 46 14.57 5.59 -9.38
CA PHE A 46 15.35 5.33 -8.16
C PHE A 46 16.04 3.97 -8.19
N LEU A 47 15.47 2.97 -8.87
CA LEU A 47 16.15 1.69 -9.08
C LEU A 47 17.39 1.86 -9.95
N GLU A 48 17.34 2.72 -10.97
CA GLU A 48 18.50 3.02 -11.82
C GLU A 48 19.57 3.82 -11.07
N GLU A 49 19.18 4.74 -10.20
CA GLU A 49 20.08 5.49 -9.36
C GLU A 49 20.77 4.56 -8.34
N LEU A 50 20.01 3.69 -7.66
CA LEU A 50 20.55 2.71 -6.71
C LEU A 50 21.56 1.75 -7.37
N LYS A 51 21.37 1.36 -8.63
CA LYS A 51 22.32 0.53 -9.38
C LYS A 51 23.68 1.21 -9.60
N LYS A 52 23.70 2.53 -9.61
CA LYS A 52 24.94 3.32 -9.81
C LYS A 52 25.65 3.60 -8.50
N GLU A 53 24.97 3.50 -7.38
CA GLU A 53 25.58 3.72 -6.07
C GLU A 53 26.60 2.62 -5.75
N LYS A 54 27.71 3.08 -5.17
CA LYS A 54 28.78 2.19 -4.69
C LYS A 54 28.85 2.33 -3.17
N GLY A 55 28.73 1.23 -2.48
CA GLY A 55 28.79 1.22 -1.02
C GLY A 55 28.10 0.00 -0.42
N VAL A 56 28.18 -0.10 0.89
CA VAL A 56 27.50 -1.18 1.63
C VAL A 56 26.12 -0.70 2.05
N LEU A 57 25.08 -1.39 1.60
CA LEU A 57 23.72 -1.16 2.08
C LEU A 57 23.56 -1.85 3.43
N ILE A 58 23.37 -1.04 4.47
CA ILE A 58 23.14 -1.57 5.83
C ILE A 58 21.66 -1.89 5.99
N ARG A 59 21.36 -3.12 6.44
CA ARG A 59 19.99 -3.49 6.82
C ARG A 59 19.55 -2.67 8.03
N LYS A 60 18.43 -1.97 7.93
CA LYS A 60 17.84 -1.11 8.96
C LYS A 60 16.69 -1.78 9.71
N LEU A 61 15.90 -2.58 9.01
CA LEU A 61 14.76 -3.27 9.56
C LEU A 61 15.03 -4.78 9.61
N ASP A 62 14.85 -5.36 10.79
CA ASP A 62 15.02 -6.79 11.01
C ASP A 62 13.94 -7.30 11.97
N ALA A 63 13.22 -8.35 11.56
CA ALA A 63 12.15 -8.94 12.35
C ALA A 63 12.61 -9.54 13.68
N SER A 64 13.91 -9.81 13.82
CA SER A 64 14.50 -10.32 15.07
C SER A 64 14.86 -9.21 16.07
N THR A 65 14.83 -7.95 15.65
CA THR A 65 15.18 -6.82 16.51
C THR A 65 14.06 -6.57 17.52
N LYS A 66 14.37 -6.71 18.80
CA LYS A 66 13.44 -6.36 19.88
C LYS A 66 13.37 -4.84 20.01
N VAL A 67 12.16 -4.32 19.98
CA VAL A 67 11.91 -2.88 20.20
C VAL A 67 11.83 -2.62 21.70
N ASN A 68 12.63 -1.67 22.18
CA ASN A 68 12.50 -1.18 23.55
C ASN A 68 11.22 -0.34 23.64
N ASN A 69 10.31 -0.67 24.56
CA ASN A 69 8.99 -0.09 24.73
C ASN A 69 8.02 -0.35 23.57
N PRO A 70 7.50 -1.57 23.44
CA PRO A 70 6.48 -1.88 22.47
C PRO A 70 5.22 -1.06 22.77
N ILE A 71 4.71 -0.35 21.76
CA ILE A 71 3.45 0.36 21.88
C ILE A 71 2.33 -0.69 21.82
N ASP A 72 1.53 -0.79 22.86
CA ASP A 72 0.36 -1.66 22.88
C ASP A 72 -0.88 -0.82 22.57
N TYR A 73 -1.27 -0.80 21.30
CA TYR A 73 -2.49 -0.12 20.88
C TYR A 73 -3.69 -0.99 21.23
N LYS A 74 -4.51 -0.51 22.16
CA LYS A 74 -5.84 -1.05 22.42
C LYS A 74 -6.85 0.00 22.01
N PHE A 75 -7.47 -0.21 20.85
CA PHE A 75 -8.53 0.67 20.37
C PHE A 75 -9.88 -0.02 20.50
N GLU A 76 -10.84 0.63 21.15
CA GLU A 76 -12.25 0.35 20.94
C GLU A 76 -12.73 1.05 19.65
N GLU A 77 -13.86 0.63 19.12
CA GLU A 77 -14.40 1.20 17.87
C GLU A 77 -14.53 2.73 17.93
N LYS A 78 -14.98 3.26 19.06
CA LYS A 78 -15.11 4.71 19.28
C LYS A 78 -13.77 5.45 19.17
N ASP A 79 -12.71 4.87 19.72
CA ASP A 79 -11.37 5.47 19.74
C ASP A 79 -10.76 5.46 18.34
N PHE A 80 -10.96 4.36 17.60
CA PHE A 80 -10.56 4.26 16.21
C PHE A 80 -11.28 5.29 15.33
N ARG A 81 -12.61 5.41 15.47
CA ARG A 81 -13.39 6.38 14.71
C ARG A 81 -12.98 7.81 15.00
N LEU A 82 -12.73 8.14 16.28
CA LEU A 82 -12.26 9.47 16.67
C LEU A 82 -10.88 9.75 16.09
N SER A 83 -9.94 8.81 16.21
CA SER A 83 -8.58 8.96 15.64
C SER A 83 -8.60 9.15 14.13
N MET A 84 -9.51 8.47 13.41
CA MET A 84 -9.69 8.69 11.97
C MET A 84 -10.22 10.09 11.64
N LEU A 85 -11.14 10.62 12.45
CA LEU A 85 -11.66 11.99 12.26
C LEU A 85 -10.60 13.05 12.56
N ASP A 86 -9.74 12.81 13.54
CA ASP A 86 -8.66 13.72 13.93
C ASP A 86 -7.51 13.72 12.89
N ASP A 87 -7.35 12.66 12.10
CA ASP A 87 -6.44 12.60 10.98
C ASP A 87 -7.16 12.94 9.67
N GLN A 88 -7.20 14.22 9.34
CA GLN A 88 -7.87 14.74 8.15
C GLN A 88 -7.33 14.06 6.88
N MET A 89 -6.02 13.89 6.75
CA MET A 89 -5.41 13.27 5.56
C MET A 89 -5.85 11.82 5.40
N ALA A 90 -5.86 11.04 6.47
CA ALA A 90 -6.29 9.64 6.44
C ALA A 90 -7.77 9.53 6.05
N SER A 91 -8.65 10.35 6.67
CA SER A 91 -10.08 10.37 6.37
C SER A 91 -10.39 10.77 4.95
N GLU A 92 -9.78 11.86 4.45
CA GLU A 92 -9.99 12.35 3.10
C GLU A 92 -9.47 11.34 2.05
N LYS A 93 -8.27 10.79 2.23
CA LYS A 93 -7.69 9.83 1.29
C LYS A 93 -8.41 8.49 1.27
N LEU A 94 -8.91 8.04 2.41
CA LEU A 94 -9.73 6.83 2.46
C LEU A 94 -11.06 7.04 1.72
N SER A 95 -11.75 8.15 1.98
CA SER A 95 -13.03 8.48 1.32
C SER A 95 -12.86 8.66 -0.18
N GLU A 96 -11.84 9.40 -0.62
CA GLU A 96 -11.50 9.60 -2.03
C GLU A 96 -11.19 8.25 -2.72
N GLY A 97 -10.41 7.39 -2.06
CA GLY A 97 -10.07 6.07 -2.56
C GLY A 97 -11.30 5.17 -2.73
N ILE A 98 -12.16 5.08 -1.72
CA ILE A 98 -13.39 4.28 -1.79
C ILE A 98 -14.27 4.76 -2.94
N THR A 99 -14.51 6.07 -3.04
CA THR A 99 -15.33 6.64 -4.11
C THR A 99 -14.75 6.40 -5.49
N GLY A 100 -13.44 6.61 -5.65
CA GLY A 100 -12.74 6.41 -6.93
C GLY A 100 -12.76 4.95 -7.38
N PHE A 101 -12.49 4.02 -6.49
CA PHE A 101 -12.53 2.58 -6.82
C PHE A 101 -13.93 2.09 -7.13
N SER A 102 -14.96 2.55 -6.38
CA SER A 102 -16.36 2.20 -6.66
C SER A 102 -16.75 2.64 -8.07
N LYS A 103 -16.43 3.89 -8.43
CA LYS A 103 -16.71 4.41 -9.78
C LYS A 103 -15.97 3.62 -10.87
N ALA A 104 -14.70 3.28 -10.67
CA ALA A 104 -13.93 2.52 -11.63
C ALA A 104 -14.48 1.09 -11.85
N ILE A 105 -15.03 0.46 -10.81
CA ILE A 105 -15.70 -0.85 -10.95
C ILE A 105 -16.99 -0.71 -11.75
N GLU A 106 -17.81 0.30 -11.48
CA GLU A 106 -19.04 0.57 -12.25
C GLU A 106 -18.74 0.77 -13.75
N GLU A 107 -17.71 1.58 -14.07
CA GLU A 107 -17.26 1.82 -15.45
C GLU A 107 -16.78 0.50 -16.12
N LEU A 108 -16.09 -0.37 -15.39
CA LEU A 108 -15.68 -1.68 -15.89
C LEU A 108 -16.86 -2.60 -16.16
N GLU A 109 -17.83 -2.64 -15.25
CA GLU A 109 -19.06 -3.43 -15.41
C GLU A 109 -19.85 -2.99 -16.64
N GLU A 110 -20.03 -1.69 -16.85
CA GLU A 110 -20.69 -1.15 -18.05
C GLU A 110 -19.94 -1.54 -19.34
N LEU A 111 -18.61 -1.44 -19.34
CA LEU A 111 -17.80 -1.85 -20.48
C LEU A 111 -18.00 -3.34 -20.81
N LEU A 112 -18.00 -4.20 -19.80
CA LEU A 112 -18.19 -5.64 -19.99
C LEU A 112 -19.59 -5.98 -20.50
N ILE A 113 -20.63 -5.33 -19.97
CA ILE A 113 -22.02 -5.51 -20.40
C ILE A 113 -22.18 -5.11 -21.89
N ASN A 114 -21.65 -3.96 -22.27
CA ASN A 114 -21.69 -3.46 -23.64
C ASN A 114 -20.95 -4.43 -24.58
N ARG A 115 -19.75 -4.87 -24.21
CA ARG A 115 -18.96 -5.82 -24.99
C ARG A 115 -19.67 -7.17 -25.17
N TYR A 116 -20.27 -7.67 -24.10
CA TYR A 116 -21.05 -8.90 -24.15
C TYR A 116 -22.27 -8.79 -25.09
N SER A 117 -22.98 -7.68 -25.03
CA SER A 117 -24.13 -7.39 -25.91
C SER A 117 -23.73 -7.34 -27.38
N ASP A 118 -22.62 -6.69 -27.71
CA ASP A 118 -22.08 -6.63 -29.06
C ASP A 118 -21.73 -8.03 -29.60
N ILE A 119 -21.03 -8.85 -28.81
CA ILE A 119 -20.68 -10.22 -29.20
C ILE A 119 -21.93 -11.07 -29.43
N LYS A 120 -22.94 -10.95 -28.58
CA LYS A 120 -24.19 -11.67 -28.72
C LYS A 120 -24.93 -11.27 -30.01
N ASN A 121 -24.99 -9.98 -30.28
CA ASN A 121 -25.67 -9.45 -31.49
C ASN A 121 -24.93 -9.89 -32.77
N HIS A 122 -23.61 -9.88 -32.79
CA HIS A 122 -22.81 -10.37 -33.94
C HIS A 122 -23.02 -11.85 -34.20
N LYS A 123 -23.12 -12.69 -33.17
CA LYS A 123 -23.41 -14.12 -33.35
C LYS A 123 -24.79 -14.39 -33.88
N LEU A 124 -25.79 -13.57 -33.56
CA LEU A 124 -27.16 -13.69 -34.09
C LEU A 124 -27.25 -13.31 -35.58
N ILE A 125 -26.46 -12.32 -36.02
CA ILE A 125 -26.41 -11.89 -37.42
C ILE A 125 -25.66 -12.90 -38.31
N SER A 126 -24.63 -13.58 -37.77
CA SER A 126 -23.84 -14.57 -38.51
C SER A 126 -24.49 -15.98 -38.57
N ALA A 127 -25.59 -16.20 -37.87
CA ALA A 127 -26.34 -17.46 -37.82
C ALA A 127 -27.59 -17.46 -38.73
N ASN A 128 -27.89 -16.36 -39.39
CA ASN A 128 -28.95 -16.22 -40.43
C ASN A 128 -28.30 -16.03 -41.82
#